data_1cf8e0ce4e5e453a914e135de3beaf02
#
_entry.id   1cf8e0ce4e5e453a914e135de3beaf02
#
_cell.length_a   1.000
_cell.length_b   1.000
_cell.length_c   1.000
_cell.angle_alpha   90.00
_cell.angle_beta   90.00
_cell.angle_gamma   90.00
#
_symmetry.space_group_name_H-M   'P 1'
#
loop_
_entity.id
_entity.type
_entity.pdbx_description
1 polymer ?
#
loop_
_entity_poly.entity_id
_entity_poly.type
_entity_poly.pdbx_seq_one_letter_code
_entity_poly.pdbx_strand_id
1 'polypeptide(L)'
;WKIIDEQYCFLDYKQIDWDAIHDKYQPLITPGMSYDGLFEILGNMLAELKDGHVNLYSSSNMARYWDWYLDYPRNFNESIIEKYLGRDYRIAGGAKYTILEDNIGYIYYGDFSSGIGNGNLDEILLYLSACNGLIIDVRNNGGGNLTNATLMAQRFTNEKVLTGYIQHKTGKGHSDFSDPTPIYVEPSNSIRWQKKVIVLTNRHSYSATNDFVN
;
A
#
# COMPACT_ATOMS: atom_id res chain seq x y z
N TRP A 1 -4.40 6.58 -24.50
CA TRP A 1 -3.53 7.72 -24.33
C TRP A 1 -4.22 8.85 -23.58
N LYS A 2 -5.31 9.44 -24.10
CA LYS A 2 -5.99 10.63 -23.59
C LYS A 2 -6.43 10.53 -22.11
N ILE A 3 -6.86 9.36 -21.65
CA ILE A 3 -7.24 9.16 -20.24
C ILE A 3 -6.05 9.41 -19.31
N ILE A 4 -4.89 8.91 -19.67
CA ILE A 4 -3.66 9.12 -18.89
C ILE A 4 -3.23 10.58 -18.96
N ASP A 5 -3.23 11.17 -20.16
CA ASP A 5 -2.88 12.55 -20.37
C ASP A 5 -3.69 13.50 -19.47
N GLU A 6 -5.02 13.32 -19.43
CA GLU A 6 -5.94 14.19 -18.69
C GLU A 6 -6.05 13.83 -17.18
N GLN A 7 -5.79 12.59 -16.77
CA GLN A 7 -6.13 12.11 -15.43
C GLN A 7 -4.92 11.66 -14.58
N TYR A 8 -3.79 11.31 -15.21
CA TYR A 8 -2.63 10.86 -14.45
C TYR A 8 -1.93 12.03 -13.75
N CYS A 9 -1.67 11.87 -12.46
CA CYS A 9 -1.22 12.97 -11.60
C CYS A 9 0.29 13.27 -11.66
N PHE A 10 1.09 12.40 -12.27
CA PHE A 10 2.54 12.43 -12.08
C PHE A 10 3.35 12.57 -13.39
N LEU A 11 2.74 13.00 -14.52
CA LEU A 11 3.47 13.19 -15.78
C LEU A 11 4.59 14.21 -15.60
N ASP A 12 4.28 15.42 -15.12
CA ASP A 12 5.26 16.49 -14.89
C ASP A 12 6.25 16.13 -13.78
N TYR A 13 5.77 15.54 -12.68
CA TYR A 13 6.64 15.12 -11.58
C TYR A 13 7.69 14.10 -12.01
N LYS A 14 7.31 13.16 -12.85
CA LYS A 14 8.21 12.11 -13.39
C LYS A 14 8.96 12.56 -14.65
N GLN A 15 8.68 13.75 -15.16
CA GLN A 15 9.26 14.28 -16.39
C GLN A 15 9.02 13.36 -17.59
N ILE A 16 7.79 12.85 -17.73
CA ILE A 16 7.39 11.94 -18.80
C ILE A 16 6.82 12.75 -19.95
N ASP A 17 7.46 12.67 -21.11
CA ASP A 17 6.93 13.17 -22.38
C ASP A 17 5.87 12.20 -22.92
N TRP A 18 4.61 12.44 -22.53
CA TRP A 18 3.51 11.54 -22.86
C TRP A 18 3.10 11.61 -24.34
N ASP A 19 3.35 12.74 -25.01
CA ASP A 19 3.16 12.89 -26.46
C ASP A 19 4.19 12.04 -27.24
N ALA A 20 5.44 12.06 -26.84
CA ALA A 20 6.46 11.19 -27.44
C ALA A 20 6.13 9.69 -27.26
N ILE A 21 5.52 9.32 -26.12
CA ILE A 21 5.06 7.95 -25.91
C ILE A 21 3.88 7.62 -26.83
N HIS A 22 2.94 8.55 -27.05
CA HIS A 22 1.87 8.39 -28.03
C HIS A 22 2.45 8.08 -29.42
N ASP A 23 3.37 8.92 -29.90
CA ASP A 23 3.97 8.79 -31.23
C ASP A 23 4.77 7.49 -31.39
N LYS A 24 5.33 6.97 -30.31
CA LYS A 24 6.01 5.67 -30.28
C LYS A 24 5.05 4.49 -30.45
N TYR A 25 3.89 4.52 -29.77
CA TYR A 25 3.01 3.35 -29.67
C TYR A 25 1.86 3.36 -30.67
N GLN A 26 1.35 4.53 -31.10
CA GLN A 26 0.24 4.62 -32.03
C GLN A 26 0.50 3.90 -33.37
N PRO A 27 1.68 4.00 -34.02
CA PRO A 27 1.93 3.30 -35.29
C PRO A 27 1.94 1.77 -35.18
N LEU A 28 2.07 1.22 -33.95
CA LEU A 28 2.06 -0.22 -33.71
C LEU A 28 0.65 -0.81 -33.78
N ILE A 29 -0.39 0.04 -33.68
CA ILE A 29 -1.80 -0.39 -33.71
C ILE A 29 -2.25 -0.44 -35.15
N THR A 30 -2.55 -1.64 -35.65
CA THR A 30 -2.95 -1.86 -37.05
C THR A 30 -4.37 -2.41 -37.14
N PRO A 31 -5.09 -2.13 -38.26
CA PRO A 31 -6.40 -2.74 -38.50
C PRO A 31 -6.30 -4.26 -38.51
N GLY A 32 -7.25 -4.93 -37.83
CA GLY A 32 -7.28 -6.39 -37.73
C GLY A 32 -6.37 -7.01 -36.68
N MET A 33 -5.71 -6.20 -35.86
CA MET A 33 -4.94 -6.68 -34.70
C MET A 33 -5.84 -7.46 -33.74
N SER A 34 -5.31 -8.52 -33.13
CA SER A 34 -5.99 -9.27 -32.10
C SER A 34 -6.15 -8.46 -30.81
N TYR A 35 -7.15 -8.82 -29.98
CA TYR A 35 -7.32 -8.21 -28.64
C TYR A 35 -6.08 -8.38 -27.77
N ASP A 36 -5.42 -9.54 -27.80
CA ASP A 36 -4.21 -9.79 -27.01
C ASP A 36 -3.05 -8.92 -27.49
N GLY A 37 -2.88 -8.75 -28.82
CA GLY A 37 -1.88 -7.85 -29.35
C GLY A 37 -2.11 -6.39 -28.98
N LEU A 38 -3.37 -5.93 -29.03
CA LEU A 38 -3.73 -4.59 -28.57
C LEU A 38 -3.48 -4.43 -27.06
N PHE A 39 -3.86 -5.43 -26.25
CA PHE A 39 -3.63 -5.43 -24.81
C PHE A 39 -2.14 -5.34 -24.46
N GLU A 40 -1.29 -6.08 -25.17
CA GLU A 40 0.17 -6.05 -24.98
C GLU A 40 0.75 -4.66 -25.30
N ILE A 41 0.37 -4.07 -26.45
CA ILE A 41 0.84 -2.72 -26.83
C ILE A 41 0.40 -1.69 -25.79
N LEU A 42 -0.87 -1.71 -25.36
CA LEU A 42 -1.37 -0.77 -24.34
C LEU A 42 -0.70 -1.00 -22.98
N GLY A 43 -0.46 -2.24 -22.60
CA GLY A 43 0.27 -2.59 -21.38
C GLY A 43 1.70 -2.06 -21.39
N ASN A 44 2.42 -2.22 -22.51
CA ASN A 44 3.76 -1.70 -22.68
C ASN A 44 3.80 -0.17 -22.67
N MET A 45 2.82 0.48 -23.30
CA MET A 45 2.67 1.94 -23.26
C MET A 45 2.48 2.44 -21.82
N LEU A 46 1.61 1.80 -21.04
CA LEU A 46 1.37 2.17 -19.63
C LEU A 46 2.58 1.88 -18.74
N ALA A 47 3.38 0.87 -19.05
CA ALA A 47 4.60 0.56 -18.31
C ALA A 47 5.68 1.66 -18.41
N GLU A 48 5.63 2.53 -19.44
CA GLU A 48 6.51 3.71 -19.54
C GLU A 48 6.30 4.70 -18.37
N LEU A 49 5.14 4.68 -17.72
CA LEU A 49 4.86 5.47 -16.53
C LEU A 49 5.67 5.01 -15.30
N LYS A 50 6.20 3.79 -15.33
CA LYS A 50 6.92 3.17 -14.20
C LYS A 50 6.18 3.31 -12.88
N ASP A 51 4.88 3.00 -12.90
CA ASP A 51 3.97 3.17 -11.78
C ASP A 51 3.17 1.90 -11.51
N GLY A 52 3.39 1.29 -10.35
CA GLY A 52 2.71 0.07 -9.92
C GLY A 52 1.21 0.26 -9.62
N HIS A 53 0.70 1.50 -9.54
CA HIS A 53 -0.74 1.76 -9.38
C HIS A 53 -1.48 1.89 -10.70
N VAL A 54 -0.77 2.05 -11.84
CA VAL A 54 -1.40 2.08 -13.16
C VAL A 54 -1.53 0.65 -13.68
N ASN A 55 -2.78 0.23 -13.86
CA ASN A 55 -3.11 -1.14 -14.26
C ASN A 55 -4.04 -1.14 -15.46
N LEU A 56 -3.81 -2.06 -16.38
CA LEU A 56 -4.73 -2.38 -17.47
C LEU A 56 -5.34 -3.77 -17.22
N TYR A 57 -6.64 -3.86 -17.28
CA TYR A 57 -7.38 -5.11 -17.10
C TYR A 57 -8.16 -5.48 -18.35
N SER A 58 -8.20 -6.76 -18.66
CA SER A 58 -9.19 -7.39 -19.53
C SER A 58 -9.94 -8.46 -18.75
N SER A 59 -10.86 -9.17 -19.41
CA SER A 59 -11.58 -10.28 -18.78
C SER A 59 -10.68 -11.46 -18.36
N SER A 60 -9.51 -11.57 -18.97
CA SER A 60 -8.60 -12.72 -18.81
C SER A 60 -7.16 -12.33 -18.47
N ASN A 61 -6.81 -11.03 -18.47
CA ASN A 61 -5.42 -10.60 -18.32
C ASN A 61 -5.30 -9.29 -17.57
N MET A 62 -4.10 -9.05 -16.97
CA MET A 62 -3.72 -7.81 -16.30
C MET A 62 -2.32 -7.41 -16.70
N ALA A 63 -2.12 -6.16 -17.10
CA ALA A 63 -0.81 -5.54 -17.29
C ALA A 63 -0.56 -4.49 -16.21
N ARG A 64 0.65 -4.52 -15.67
CA ARG A 64 1.15 -3.61 -14.64
C ARG A 64 2.66 -3.46 -14.80
N TYR A 65 3.22 -2.33 -14.42
CA TYR A 65 4.66 -2.20 -14.24
C TYR A 65 5.10 -2.95 -12.98
N TRP A 66 5.74 -4.12 -13.18
CA TRP A 66 6.17 -5.01 -12.07
C TRP A 66 7.58 -4.71 -11.57
N ASP A 67 8.42 -4.03 -12.35
CA ASP A 67 9.85 -3.87 -12.07
C ASP A 67 10.15 -2.99 -10.85
N TRP A 68 9.15 -2.28 -10.31
CA TRP A 68 9.31 -1.39 -9.16
C TRP A 68 9.83 -2.09 -7.90
N TYR A 69 9.77 -3.41 -7.84
CA TYR A 69 10.24 -4.20 -6.68
C TYR A 69 11.25 -5.30 -7.04
N LEU A 70 11.55 -5.55 -8.31
CA LEU A 70 12.39 -6.67 -8.73
C LEU A 70 13.86 -6.48 -8.36
N ASP A 71 14.34 -5.24 -8.27
CA ASP A 71 15.72 -4.90 -7.94
C ASP A 71 16.06 -4.95 -6.44
N TYR A 72 15.07 -5.37 -5.61
CA TYR A 72 15.23 -5.37 -4.16
C TYR A 72 15.18 -6.79 -3.59
N PRO A 73 16.06 -7.12 -2.63
CA PRO A 73 16.03 -8.42 -1.98
C PRO A 73 14.72 -8.59 -1.21
N ARG A 74 14.12 -9.77 -1.34
CA ARG A 74 12.97 -10.15 -0.54
C ARG A 74 13.44 -10.52 0.87
N ASN A 75 13.23 -9.64 1.85
CA ASN A 75 13.44 -9.93 3.26
C ASN A 75 12.16 -10.51 3.91
N PHE A 76 11.44 -11.36 3.18
CA PHE A 76 10.20 -11.98 3.60
C PHE A 76 10.19 -13.46 3.20
N ASN A 77 9.77 -14.31 4.15
CA ASN A 77 9.55 -15.72 3.93
C ASN A 77 8.34 -16.15 4.77
N GLU A 78 7.31 -16.64 4.12
CA GLU A 78 6.04 -17.01 4.75
C GLU A 78 6.22 -18.11 5.81
N SER A 79 7.04 -19.10 5.55
CA SER A 79 7.34 -20.17 6.53
C SER A 79 8.02 -19.63 7.80
N ILE A 80 8.77 -18.54 7.70
CA ILE A 80 9.35 -17.89 8.89
C ILE A 80 8.26 -17.16 9.67
N ILE A 81 7.33 -16.48 9.00
CA ILE A 81 6.17 -15.85 9.67
C ILE A 81 5.34 -16.90 10.39
N GLU A 82 5.04 -18.01 9.74
CA GLU A 82 4.32 -19.14 10.34
C GLU A 82 5.05 -19.73 11.57
N LYS A 83 6.39 -19.82 11.49
CA LYS A 83 7.22 -20.26 12.61
C LYS A 83 7.10 -19.31 13.82
N TYR A 84 7.13 -17.98 13.60
CA TYR A 84 7.01 -17.00 14.68
C TYR A 84 5.60 -16.94 15.25
N LEU A 85 4.56 -17.07 14.42
CA LEU A 85 3.17 -17.14 14.88
C LEU A 85 2.92 -18.40 15.71
N GLY A 86 3.60 -19.52 15.39
CA GLY A 86 3.37 -20.79 16.05
C GLY A 86 2.02 -21.42 15.66
N ARG A 87 1.52 -22.33 16.52
CA ARG A 87 0.23 -23.00 16.28
C ARG A 87 -0.94 -22.34 17.01
N ASP A 88 -0.65 -21.57 18.06
CA ASP A 88 -1.63 -21.02 18.98
C ASP A 88 -1.82 -19.50 18.81
N TYR A 89 -1.49 -18.98 17.60
CA TYR A 89 -1.74 -17.58 17.31
C TYR A 89 -3.23 -17.25 17.27
N ARG A 90 -3.55 -16.02 17.54
CA ARG A 90 -4.92 -15.49 17.49
C ARG A 90 -5.15 -14.68 16.23
N ILE A 91 -6.41 -14.50 15.87
CA ILE A 91 -6.84 -13.70 14.71
C ILE A 91 -7.91 -12.72 15.20
N ALA A 92 -7.73 -11.44 14.85
CA ALA A 92 -8.75 -10.42 15.03
C ALA A 92 -8.79 -9.53 13.78
N GLY A 93 -9.93 -9.53 13.07
CA GLY A 93 -9.99 -8.96 11.72
C GLY A 93 -8.98 -9.64 10.79
N GLY A 94 -8.28 -8.86 9.98
CA GLY A 94 -7.22 -9.35 9.10
C GLY A 94 -5.87 -9.60 9.77
N ALA A 95 -5.71 -9.29 11.05
CA ALA A 95 -4.44 -9.42 11.77
C ALA A 95 -4.30 -10.77 12.47
N LYS A 96 -3.10 -11.35 12.41
CA LYS A 96 -2.66 -12.51 13.20
C LYS A 96 -1.73 -12.03 14.30
N TYR A 97 -1.85 -12.52 15.52
CA TYR A 97 -1.03 -12.05 16.61
C TYR A 97 -0.74 -13.14 17.66
N THR A 98 0.38 -12.98 18.33
CA THR A 98 0.86 -13.91 19.37
C THR A 98 1.82 -13.19 20.33
N ILE A 99 2.21 -13.86 21.40
CA ILE A 99 3.30 -13.44 22.29
C ILE A 99 4.50 -14.31 22.00
N LEU A 100 5.62 -13.69 21.61
CA LEU A 100 6.89 -14.35 21.39
C LEU A 100 7.63 -14.60 22.72
N GLU A 101 8.75 -15.36 22.64
CA GLU A 101 9.71 -15.44 23.72
C GLU A 101 10.14 -14.04 24.20
N ASP A 102 10.64 -13.91 25.41
CA ASP A 102 10.98 -12.64 26.05
C ASP A 102 9.80 -11.66 26.26
N ASN A 103 8.58 -12.18 26.17
CA ASN A 103 7.35 -11.39 26.39
C ASN A 103 7.23 -10.20 25.42
N ILE A 104 7.48 -10.44 24.13
CA ILE A 104 7.30 -9.49 23.03
C ILE A 104 6.01 -9.81 22.28
N GLY A 105 5.15 -8.82 22.14
CA GLY A 105 3.96 -8.94 21.28
C GLY A 105 4.36 -8.94 19.81
N TYR A 106 3.73 -9.78 19.00
CA TYR A 106 3.93 -9.85 17.57
C TYR A 106 2.59 -9.79 16.86
N ILE A 107 2.45 -8.85 15.94
CA ILE A 107 1.28 -8.68 15.06
C ILE A 107 1.77 -8.80 13.63
N TYR A 108 1.22 -9.74 12.88
CA TYR A 108 1.37 -9.82 11.43
C TYR A 108 0.08 -9.36 10.76
N TYR A 109 0.18 -8.34 9.91
CA TYR A 109 -0.94 -7.83 9.12
C TYR A 109 -0.53 -7.75 7.65
N GLY A 110 -0.87 -8.80 6.91
CA GLY A 110 -0.37 -9.02 5.55
C GLY A 110 -1.11 -8.25 4.46
N ASP A 111 -2.25 -7.61 4.77
CA ASP A 111 -3.07 -6.93 3.77
C ASP A 111 -4.05 -5.95 4.42
N PHE A 112 -3.95 -4.68 4.08
CA PHE A 112 -4.91 -3.65 4.53
C PHE A 112 -6.27 -3.69 3.83
N SER A 113 -6.47 -4.54 2.80
CA SER A 113 -7.81 -4.81 2.25
C SER A 113 -8.65 -5.66 3.20
N SER A 114 -8.01 -6.50 4.02
CA SER A 114 -8.68 -7.26 5.08
C SER A 114 -9.12 -6.30 6.20
N GLY A 115 -10.41 -6.34 6.55
CA GLY A 115 -10.99 -5.42 7.52
C GLY A 115 -10.40 -5.57 8.92
N ILE A 116 -10.17 -4.44 9.58
CA ILE A 116 -9.84 -4.35 10.99
C ILE A 116 -10.60 -3.17 11.60
N GLY A 117 -11.29 -3.41 12.70
CA GLY A 117 -12.07 -2.40 13.40
C GLY A 117 -11.53 -2.09 14.79
N ASN A 118 -12.11 -1.10 15.45
CA ASN A 118 -11.70 -0.72 16.80
C ASN A 118 -11.75 -1.89 17.79
N GLY A 119 -12.81 -2.70 17.76
CA GLY A 119 -12.93 -3.87 18.63
C GLY A 119 -11.83 -4.92 18.41
N ASN A 120 -11.43 -5.14 17.15
CA ASN A 120 -10.33 -6.05 16.85
C ASN A 120 -9.00 -5.52 17.40
N LEU A 121 -8.73 -4.23 17.22
CA LEU A 121 -7.52 -3.58 17.76
C LEU A 121 -7.52 -3.56 19.29
N ASP A 122 -8.67 -3.32 19.92
CA ASP A 122 -8.80 -3.40 21.37
C ASP A 122 -8.49 -4.82 21.89
N GLU A 123 -9.04 -5.85 21.26
CA GLU A 123 -8.74 -7.24 21.59
C GLU A 123 -7.24 -7.56 21.49
N ILE A 124 -6.61 -7.18 20.36
CA ILE A 124 -5.18 -7.40 20.13
C ILE A 124 -4.36 -6.72 21.23
N LEU A 125 -4.56 -5.42 21.42
CA LEU A 125 -3.75 -4.63 22.33
C LEU A 125 -4.00 -4.99 23.80
N LEU A 126 -5.21 -5.40 24.16
CA LEU A 126 -5.51 -5.91 25.51
C LEU A 126 -4.78 -7.24 25.76
N TYR A 127 -4.84 -8.17 24.82
CA TYR A 127 -4.11 -9.46 24.92
C TYR A 127 -2.61 -9.27 25.07
N LEU A 128 -2.03 -8.33 24.32
CA LEU A 128 -0.62 -8.04 24.33
C LEU A 128 -0.20 -7.04 25.44
N SER A 129 -1.13 -6.55 26.25
CA SER A 129 -0.90 -5.44 27.19
C SER A 129 0.23 -5.68 28.19
N ALA A 130 0.47 -6.94 28.60
CA ALA A 130 1.54 -7.31 29.52
C ALA A 130 2.92 -7.42 28.84
N CYS A 131 3.00 -7.40 27.51
CA CYS A 131 4.28 -7.52 26.78
C CYS A 131 5.19 -6.31 27.02
N ASN A 132 6.49 -6.54 26.93
CA ASN A 132 7.53 -5.53 27.12
C ASN A 132 7.65 -4.55 25.94
N GLY A 133 7.32 -5.02 24.73
CA GLY A 133 7.35 -4.29 23.49
C GLY A 133 6.50 -4.98 22.43
N LEU A 134 6.39 -4.38 21.26
CA LEU A 134 5.57 -4.86 20.15
C LEU A 134 6.36 -4.85 18.85
N ILE A 135 6.22 -5.90 18.09
CA ILE A 135 6.64 -5.98 16.69
C ILE A 135 5.38 -5.99 15.81
N ILE A 136 5.31 -5.07 14.88
CA ILE A 136 4.26 -5.04 13.85
C ILE A 136 4.91 -5.40 12.52
N ASP A 137 4.54 -6.52 11.96
CA ASP A 137 5.09 -7.01 10.71
C ASP A 137 4.11 -6.76 9.56
N VAL A 138 4.45 -5.77 8.73
CA VAL A 138 3.74 -5.41 7.50
C VAL A 138 4.59 -5.67 6.26
N ARG A 139 5.59 -6.54 6.38
CA ARG A 139 6.34 -7.00 5.21
C ARG A 139 5.40 -7.75 4.28
N ASN A 140 5.57 -7.51 2.99
CA ASN A 140 4.73 -8.07 1.93
C ASN A 140 3.26 -7.60 1.95
N ASN A 141 2.93 -6.61 2.76
CA ASN A 141 1.61 -5.99 2.76
C ASN A 141 1.53 -4.97 1.62
N GLY A 142 0.79 -5.30 0.57
CA GLY A 142 0.62 -4.47 -0.63
C GLY A 142 -0.30 -3.26 -0.46
N GLY A 143 -0.76 -2.97 0.76
CA GLY A 143 -1.69 -1.88 1.03
C GLY A 143 -3.14 -2.33 1.03
N GLY A 144 -4.03 -1.47 0.57
CA GLY A 144 -5.47 -1.69 0.54
C GLY A 144 -6.24 -0.47 1.03
N ASN A 145 -7.07 -0.62 2.05
CA ASN A 145 -7.92 0.45 2.56
C ASN A 145 -7.16 1.39 3.51
N LEU A 146 -7.05 2.66 3.15
CA LEU A 146 -6.44 3.71 3.97
C LEU A 146 -7.10 3.86 5.34
N THR A 147 -8.41 3.63 5.45
CA THR A 147 -9.12 3.69 6.73
C THR A 147 -8.57 2.65 7.71
N ASN A 148 -8.26 1.43 7.25
CA ASN A 148 -7.68 0.38 8.10
C ASN A 148 -6.27 0.76 8.56
N ALA A 149 -5.46 1.34 7.67
CA ALA A 149 -4.13 1.85 8.00
C ALA A 149 -4.19 2.96 9.05
N THR A 150 -5.09 3.93 8.87
CA THR A 150 -5.32 5.04 9.82
C THR A 150 -5.81 4.54 11.17
N LEU A 151 -6.80 3.63 11.21
CA LEU A 151 -7.31 3.05 12.46
C LEU A 151 -6.20 2.35 13.26
N MET A 152 -5.31 1.66 12.57
CA MET A 152 -4.18 1.03 13.21
C MET A 152 -3.16 2.07 13.72
N ALA A 153 -2.80 3.07 12.92
CA ALA A 153 -1.86 4.13 13.30
C ALA A 153 -2.32 4.93 14.52
N GLN A 154 -3.62 5.20 14.65
CA GLN A 154 -4.22 5.91 15.79
C GLN A 154 -3.97 5.24 17.15
N ARG A 155 -3.60 3.96 17.15
CA ARG A 155 -3.30 3.20 18.37
C ARG A 155 -1.91 3.44 18.93
N PHE A 156 -1.04 4.12 18.16
CA PHE A 156 0.39 4.28 18.46
C PHE A 156 0.81 5.74 18.63
N THR A 157 -0.11 6.68 18.50
CA THR A 157 0.15 8.11 18.75
C THR A 157 -0.59 8.63 19.97
N ASN A 158 -0.01 9.63 20.64
CA ASN A 158 -0.59 10.34 21.81
C ASN A 158 -1.02 11.76 21.45
N GLU A 159 -0.69 12.23 20.29
CA GLU A 159 -0.99 13.57 19.82
C GLU A 159 -1.46 13.55 18.36
N LYS A 160 -2.06 14.63 17.91
CA LYS A 160 -2.43 14.81 16.51
C LYS A 160 -1.16 15.05 15.69
N VAL A 161 -0.87 14.12 14.78
CA VAL A 161 0.33 14.14 13.94
C VAL A 161 -0.06 14.46 12.50
N LEU A 162 0.61 15.45 11.90
CA LEU A 162 0.52 15.69 10.46
C LEU A 162 1.34 14.63 9.74
N THR A 163 0.69 13.79 8.92
CA THR A 163 1.34 12.69 8.20
C THR A 163 1.57 12.98 6.71
N GLY A 164 0.93 14.01 6.18
CA GLY A 164 1.12 14.37 4.77
C GLY A 164 0.08 15.34 4.25
N TYR A 165 0.05 15.47 2.95
CA TYR A 165 -0.92 16.29 2.22
C TYR A 165 -1.49 15.49 1.06
N ILE A 166 -2.76 15.73 0.75
CA ILE A 166 -3.42 15.17 -0.42
C ILE A 166 -3.90 16.30 -1.34
N GLN A 167 -3.72 16.11 -2.63
CA GLN A 167 -4.28 16.97 -3.68
C GLN A 167 -5.08 16.09 -4.64
N HIS A 168 -6.10 16.67 -5.24
CA HIS A 168 -6.92 16.00 -6.23
C HIS A 168 -6.84 16.75 -7.55
N LYS A 169 -6.88 16.02 -8.68
CA LYS A 169 -7.04 16.64 -9.99
C LYS A 169 -8.36 17.41 -10.04
N THR A 170 -8.30 18.66 -10.52
CA THR A 170 -9.45 19.56 -10.67
C THR A 170 -9.75 19.90 -12.13
N GLY A 171 -8.85 19.54 -13.03
CA GLY A 171 -8.96 19.79 -14.47
C GLY A 171 -8.14 18.81 -15.28
N LYS A 172 -8.01 19.08 -16.58
CA LYS A 172 -7.32 18.23 -17.57
C LYS A 172 -5.85 18.57 -17.74
N GLY A 173 -5.43 19.77 -17.35
CA GLY A 173 -4.03 20.20 -17.43
C GLY A 173 -3.17 19.43 -16.44
N HIS A 174 -1.90 19.17 -16.76
CA HIS A 174 -1.02 18.34 -15.93
C HIS A 174 -0.80 18.93 -14.53
N SER A 175 -0.92 20.24 -14.37
CA SER A 175 -0.79 20.98 -13.10
C SER A 175 -2.12 21.37 -12.45
N ASP A 176 -3.26 20.93 -12.99
CA ASP A 176 -4.58 21.28 -12.46
C ASP A 176 -4.91 20.45 -11.21
N PHE A 177 -4.49 20.94 -10.04
CA PHE A 177 -4.72 20.31 -8.74
C PHE A 177 -5.45 21.24 -7.78
N SER A 178 -6.15 20.67 -6.83
CA SER A 178 -6.66 21.38 -5.66
C SER A 178 -5.52 21.89 -4.79
N ASP A 179 -5.83 22.82 -3.88
CA ASP A 179 -4.91 23.16 -2.80
C ASP A 179 -4.57 21.91 -1.97
N PRO A 180 -3.33 21.82 -1.44
CA PRO A 180 -2.94 20.72 -0.57
C PRO A 180 -3.78 20.69 0.70
N THR A 181 -4.47 19.58 0.94
CA THR A 181 -5.24 19.35 2.17
C THR A 181 -4.41 18.53 3.13
N PRO A 182 -4.16 18.99 4.36
CA PRO A 182 -3.36 18.25 5.33
C PRO A 182 -4.09 17.00 5.82
N ILE A 183 -3.34 15.90 5.94
CA ILE A 183 -3.80 14.64 6.49
C ILE A 183 -3.21 14.49 7.89
N TYR A 184 -4.07 14.18 8.86
CA TYR A 184 -3.68 13.98 10.25
C TYR A 184 -4.05 12.59 10.74
N VAL A 185 -3.19 12.02 11.58
CA VAL A 185 -3.53 10.90 12.45
C VAL A 185 -3.78 11.45 13.84
N GLU A 186 -4.96 11.20 14.38
CA GLU A 186 -5.35 11.61 15.74
C GLU A 186 -5.35 10.39 16.66
N PRO A 187 -5.00 10.56 17.96
CA PRO A 187 -5.01 9.46 18.91
C PRO A 187 -6.38 8.81 18.99
N SER A 188 -6.42 7.49 19.00
CA SER A 188 -7.66 6.76 19.27
C SER A 188 -8.17 7.06 20.69
N ASN A 189 -9.50 7.15 20.85
CA ASN A 189 -10.16 7.23 22.15
C ASN A 189 -10.25 5.86 22.85
N SER A 190 -9.94 4.78 22.14
CA SER A 190 -9.88 3.42 22.68
C SER A 190 -8.46 3.06 23.17
N ILE A 191 -8.20 1.78 23.43
CA ILE A 191 -6.90 1.30 23.92
C ILE A 191 -5.79 1.70 22.95
N ARG A 192 -4.73 2.31 23.48
CA ARG A 192 -3.52 2.69 22.75
C ARG A 192 -2.30 2.01 23.34
N TRP A 193 -1.32 1.72 22.50
CA TRP A 193 -0.06 1.14 22.90
C TRP A 193 0.94 2.24 23.29
N GLN A 194 1.49 2.16 24.50
CA GLN A 194 2.35 3.20 25.07
C GLN A 194 3.80 2.73 25.29
N LYS A 195 4.13 1.52 24.85
CA LYS A 195 5.46 0.93 24.99
C LYS A 195 6.18 0.95 23.65
N LYS A 196 7.43 0.48 23.62
CA LYS A 196 8.24 0.43 22.41
C LYS A 196 7.56 -0.41 21.31
N VAL A 197 7.65 0.08 20.08
CA VAL A 197 7.16 -0.59 18.87
C VAL A 197 8.27 -0.63 17.83
N ILE A 198 8.38 -1.76 17.14
CA ILE A 198 9.20 -1.92 15.95
C ILE A 198 8.27 -2.32 14.81
N VAL A 199 8.34 -1.62 13.67
CA VAL A 199 7.60 -1.97 12.47
C VAL A 199 8.57 -2.62 11.47
N LEU A 200 8.24 -3.84 11.03
CA LEU A 200 8.99 -4.55 9.99
C LEU A 200 8.37 -4.29 8.63
N THR A 201 9.17 -3.77 7.72
CA THR A 201 8.77 -3.42 6.36
C THR A 201 9.69 -4.06 5.32
N ASN A 202 9.23 -4.11 4.08
CA ASN A 202 10.06 -4.44 2.93
C ASN A 202 9.61 -3.64 1.69
N ARG A 203 10.23 -3.88 0.54
CA ARG A 203 9.87 -3.20 -0.71
C ARG A 203 8.40 -3.41 -1.10
N HIS A 204 7.78 -4.51 -0.70
CA HIS A 204 6.37 -4.81 -0.93
C HIS A 204 5.41 -4.18 0.11
N SER A 205 5.91 -3.49 1.13
CA SER A 205 5.11 -2.64 2.00
C SER A 205 4.73 -1.39 1.21
N TYR A 206 3.53 -1.39 0.62
CA TYR A 206 3.18 -0.50 -0.49
C TYR A 206 1.82 0.17 -0.28
N SER A 207 1.57 1.32 -0.93
CA SER A 207 0.28 2.03 -0.88
C SER A 207 -0.14 2.35 0.57
N ALA A 208 -1.34 1.99 1.03
CA ALA A 208 -1.82 2.24 2.39
C ALA A 208 -0.86 1.75 3.49
N THR A 209 -0.02 0.73 3.21
CA THR A 209 1.01 0.29 4.14
C THR A 209 2.12 1.33 4.28
N ASN A 210 2.48 1.99 3.19
CA ASN A 210 3.44 3.07 3.23
C ASN A 210 2.92 4.26 4.06
N ASP A 211 1.63 4.59 3.92
CA ASP A 211 0.99 5.64 4.73
C ASP A 211 0.96 5.28 6.23
N PHE A 212 0.81 3.98 6.56
CA PHE A 212 0.85 3.50 7.94
C PHE A 212 2.25 3.62 8.56
N VAL A 213 3.30 3.42 7.77
CA VAL A 213 4.70 3.36 8.26
C VAL A 213 5.33 4.74 8.38
N ASN A 214 4.94 5.69 7.54
CA ASN A 214 5.46 7.06 7.52
C ASN A 214 4.79 7.94 8.58
#